data_ff8bf2f9267b974b069b76d277a4c5eb
#
_entry.id   ff8bf2f9267b974b069b76d277a4c5eb
#
_cell.length_a   1.000
_cell.length_b   1.000
_cell.length_c   1.000
_cell.angle_alpha   90.00
_cell.angle_beta   90.00
_cell.angle_gamma   90.00
#
_symmetry.space_group_name_H-M   'P 1'
#
loop_
_entity.id
_entity.type
_entity.pdbx_description
1 polymer ?
#
loop_
_entity_poly.entity_id
_entity_poly.type
_entity_poly.pdbx_seq_one_letter_code
_entity_poly.pdbx_strand_id
1 'polypeptide(L)'
;MAFPQRFSDLPEYAFPRLRTLLDSHAPGAEPIVMTIGEPQHAFPDWVPGVIADNAAGFGKYPPNDGTPELQAAIAGWVQRRYGVAVDAGTQIMPLNGTREGLFNACIALCPEEKNGKQPVVLTPNPFYQVYAVAALAVGAEPVFVPATDATGNLPDYASLSEDVLTRVAVTYICSPANPQGAVASAEYWADLIGLAERYDFQIFSDECYSEIYRDTAPTGALEMVNKLGADPERVVLFNSLSKRSNLAGLRSGIAVGGPKSIARLKQLRAYAGAPLPGPLQAVAARAWSDEDHVTANRALYQEKFAIADDILGGVQGYRPPEAGFFLWLPVDDAETATMKLWREVGVRVLPGHYLAREVNGVTPGAGHIRVAMVAEKNDMAAGLIKLRDCLY
;
A
#
# COMPACT_ATOMS: atom_id res chain seq x y z
N MET A 1 -15.53 -1.23 -33.62
CA MET A 1 -14.34 -0.59 -33.05
C MET A 1 -13.69 -1.60 -32.11
N ALA A 2 -12.38 -1.88 -32.21
CA ALA A 2 -11.68 -2.85 -31.36
C ALA A 2 -10.96 -2.09 -30.21
N PHE A 3 -11.16 -2.53 -28.97
CA PHE A 3 -10.43 -2.03 -27.80
C PHE A 3 -9.21 -2.89 -27.50
N PRO A 4 -8.19 -2.37 -26.78
CA PRO A 4 -7.00 -3.15 -26.42
C PRO A 4 -7.37 -4.41 -25.61
N GLN A 5 -6.98 -5.58 -26.11
CA GLN A 5 -7.28 -6.86 -25.46
C GLN A 5 -6.66 -7.00 -24.05
N ARG A 6 -5.50 -6.35 -23.82
CA ARG A 6 -4.82 -6.36 -22.50
C ARG A 6 -5.65 -5.84 -21.34
N PHE A 7 -6.76 -5.14 -21.60
CA PHE A 7 -7.68 -4.61 -20.58
C PHE A 7 -9.03 -5.33 -20.55
N SER A 8 -9.20 -6.43 -21.30
CA SER A 8 -10.46 -7.18 -21.34
C SER A 8 -10.71 -8.04 -20.09
N ASP A 9 -9.65 -8.42 -19.38
CA ASP A 9 -9.71 -9.24 -18.15
C ASP A 9 -8.99 -8.54 -16.98
N LEU A 10 -9.46 -7.35 -16.63
CA LEU A 10 -8.97 -6.63 -15.46
C LEU A 10 -9.44 -7.30 -14.17
N PRO A 11 -8.64 -7.24 -13.08
CA PRO A 11 -9.10 -7.65 -11.76
C PRO A 11 -10.40 -6.94 -11.40
N GLU A 12 -11.43 -7.69 -11.04
CA GLU A 12 -12.69 -7.09 -10.57
C GLU A 12 -12.42 -6.24 -9.33
N TYR A 13 -12.95 -5.02 -9.31
CA TYR A 13 -12.73 -4.11 -8.21
C TYR A 13 -13.53 -4.54 -6.98
N ALA A 14 -12.87 -4.75 -5.85
CA ALA A 14 -13.44 -5.38 -4.67
C ALA A 14 -14.70 -4.70 -4.11
N PHE A 15 -14.77 -3.36 -4.15
CA PHE A 15 -15.90 -2.62 -3.56
C PHE A 15 -17.20 -2.68 -4.37
N PRO A 16 -17.23 -2.59 -5.70
CA PRO A 16 -18.42 -2.93 -6.48
C PRO A 16 -18.91 -4.35 -6.22
N ARG A 17 -18.01 -5.33 -6.21
CA ARG A 17 -18.34 -6.72 -5.89
C ARG A 17 -18.98 -6.84 -4.50
N LEU A 18 -18.41 -6.18 -3.49
CA LEU A 18 -18.98 -6.14 -2.13
C LEU A 18 -20.39 -5.52 -2.11
N ARG A 19 -20.62 -4.45 -2.87
CA ARG A 19 -21.96 -3.86 -3.00
C ARG A 19 -22.95 -4.84 -3.61
N THR A 20 -22.57 -5.53 -4.66
CA THR A 20 -23.41 -6.57 -5.28
C THR A 20 -23.77 -7.66 -4.28
N LEU A 21 -22.84 -8.05 -3.41
CA LEU A 21 -23.07 -9.06 -2.37
C LEU A 21 -24.07 -8.58 -1.31
N LEU A 22 -23.94 -7.34 -0.83
CA LEU A 22 -24.60 -6.88 0.41
C LEU A 22 -25.79 -5.96 0.20
N ASP A 23 -25.79 -5.07 -0.83
CA ASP A 23 -26.74 -3.94 -0.90
C ASP A 23 -28.18 -4.36 -1.17
N SER A 24 -28.42 -5.59 -1.62
CA SER A 24 -29.78 -6.18 -1.74
C SER A 24 -30.36 -6.66 -0.40
N HIS A 25 -29.60 -6.63 0.68
CA HIS A 25 -29.99 -7.13 2.00
C HIS A 25 -29.98 -5.99 3.02
N ALA A 26 -31.05 -5.89 3.80
CA ALA A 26 -31.08 -4.95 4.92
C ALA A 26 -30.07 -5.37 6.00
N PRO A 27 -29.38 -4.39 6.64
CA PRO A 27 -28.53 -4.68 7.78
C PRO A 27 -29.35 -5.13 9.01
N GLY A 28 -28.83 -6.06 9.79
CA GLY A 28 -29.50 -6.55 11.00
C GLY A 28 -29.51 -5.57 12.17
N ALA A 29 -28.66 -4.54 12.12
CA ALA A 29 -28.59 -3.46 13.11
C ALA A 29 -28.04 -2.19 12.43
N GLU A 30 -27.90 -1.08 13.19
CA GLU A 30 -27.24 0.14 12.71
C GLU A 30 -25.87 -0.18 12.10
N PRO A 31 -25.62 0.25 10.85
CA PRO A 31 -24.42 -0.12 10.12
C PRO A 31 -23.12 0.37 10.73
N ILE A 32 -22.15 -0.53 10.88
CA ILE A 32 -20.76 -0.21 11.21
C ILE A 32 -19.88 -0.63 10.03
N VAL A 33 -19.29 0.37 9.35
CA VAL A 33 -18.51 0.13 8.13
C VAL A 33 -17.02 0.01 8.47
N MET A 34 -16.48 -1.20 8.28
CA MET A 34 -15.08 -1.54 8.55
C MET A 34 -14.38 -2.10 7.29
N THR A 35 -14.72 -1.57 6.12
CA THR A 35 -14.25 -2.09 4.82
C THR A 35 -13.13 -1.29 4.19
N ILE A 36 -13.24 0.04 4.16
CA ILE A 36 -12.36 0.93 3.40
C ILE A 36 -11.20 1.36 4.29
N GLY A 37 -9.98 1.17 3.81
CA GLY A 37 -8.76 1.65 4.48
C GLY A 37 -8.54 3.16 4.28
N GLU A 38 -9.53 3.97 4.64
CA GLU A 38 -9.45 5.42 4.64
C GLU A 38 -9.42 5.92 6.09
N PRO A 39 -8.32 6.53 6.54
CA PRO A 39 -8.22 7.07 7.90
C PRO A 39 -9.35 8.03 8.22
N GLN A 40 -9.98 7.87 9.38
CA GLN A 40 -11.07 8.72 9.86
C GLN A 40 -10.65 9.64 11.02
N HIS A 41 -9.41 9.56 11.46
CA HIS A 41 -8.85 10.54 12.40
C HIS A 41 -8.72 11.91 11.73
N ALA A 42 -8.78 12.97 12.51
CA ALA A 42 -8.59 14.33 12.03
C ALA A 42 -7.21 14.51 11.37
N PHE A 43 -7.17 15.28 10.31
CA PHE A 43 -5.91 15.77 9.75
C PHE A 43 -5.39 16.96 10.59
N PRO A 44 -4.10 17.33 10.48
CA PRO A 44 -3.51 18.39 11.29
C PRO A 44 -4.22 19.75 11.10
N ASP A 45 -4.53 20.45 12.20
CA ASP A 45 -5.32 21.70 12.22
C ASP A 45 -4.68 22.83 11.43
N TRP A 46 -3.35 22.79 11.24
CA TRP A 46 -2.62 23.80 10.49
C TRP A 46 -2.82 23.72 8.96
N VAL A 47 -3.41 22.64 8.44
CA VAL A 47 -3.58 22.42 6.98
C VAL A 47 -4.36 23.55 6.29
N PRO A 48 -5.54 24.01 6.78
CA PRO A 48 -6.28 25.08 6.15
C PRO A 48 -5.49 26.40 6.12
N GLY A 49 -4.73 26.72 7.18
CA GLY A 49 -3.89 27.91 7.26
C GLY A 49 -2.80 27.90 6.19
N VAL A 50 -2.08 26.79 6.03
CA VAL A 50 -1.04 26.67 4.99
C VAL A 50 -1.61 26.82 3.58
N ILE A 51 -2.82 26.28 3.31
CA ILE A 51 -3.49 26.46 2.01
C ILE A 51 -3.80 27.96 1.79
N ALA A 52 -4.36 28.63 2.80
CA ALA A 52 -4.71 30.05 2.71
C ALA A 52 -3.49 30.93 2.45
N ASP A 53 -2.39 30.71 3.17
CA ASP A 53 -1.13 31.45 3.03
C ASP A 53 -0.49 31.27 1.65
N ASN A 54 -0.73 30.15 0.98
CA ASN A 54 -0.17 29.82 -0.32
C ASN A 54 -1.19 29.89 -1.47
N ALA A 55 -2.41 30.40 -1.24
CA ALA A 55 -3.52 30.36 -2.18
C ALA A 55 -3.20 31.01 -3.56
N ALA A 56 -2.32 32.02 -3.60
CA ALA A 56 -1.85 32.62 -4.85
C ALA A 56 -1.19 31.62 -5.81
N GLY A 57 -0.69 30.50 -5.30
CA GLY A 57 -0.11 29.41 -6.08
C GLY A 57 -1.10 28.67 -6.98
N PHE A 58 -2.43 28.77 -6.74
CA PHE A 58 -3.43 28.22 -7.64
C PHE A 58 -3.48 28.92 -9.01
N GLY A 59 -2.98 30.15 -9.11
CA GLY A 59 -2.90 30.89 -10.37
C GLY A 59 -1.69 30.53 -11.25
N LYS A 60 -0.88 29.55 -10.89
CA LYS A 60 0.33 29.15 -11.61
C LYS A 60 0.41 27.65 -11.78
N TYR A 61 0.95 27.19 -12.92
CA TYR A 61 1.31 25.79 -13.07
C TYR A 61 2.39 25.39 -12.05
N PRO A 62 2.18 24.34 -11.27
CA PRO A 62 3.18 23.86 -10.33
C PRO A 62 4.33 23.15 -11.05
N PRO A 63 5.55 23.13 -10.47
CA PRO A 63 6.67 22.39 -11.04
C PRO A 63 6.39 20.88 -11.02
N ASN A 64 6.72 20.19 -12.11
CA ASN A 64 6.52 18.73 -12.24
C ASN A 64 7.29 17.94 -11.19
N ASP A 65 8.51 18.38 -10.86
CA ASP A 65 9.41 17.71 -9.93
C ASP A 65 9.15 18.07 -8.46
N GLY A 66 8.14 18.89 -8.21
CA GLY A 66 7.86 19.48 -6.89
C GLY A 66 8.68 20.73 -6.60
N THR A 67 8.26 21.49 -5.58
CA THR A 67 9.02 22.66 -5.13
C THR A 67 10.29 22.21 -4.39
N PRO A 68 11.35 23.07 -4.35
CA PRO A 68 12.57 22.78 -3.59
C PRO A 68 12.29 22.48 -2.11
N GLU A 69 11.31 23.16 -1.50
CA GLU A 69 10.90 22.97 -0.11
C GLU A 69 10.28 21.57 0.09
N LEU A 70 9.45 21.12 -0.85
CA LEU A 70 8.85 19.78 -0.80
C LEU A 70 9.92 18.71 -0.97
N GLN A 71 10.83 18.87 -1.93
CA GLN A 71 11.93 17.93 -2.16
C GLN A 71 12.86 17.83 -0.92
N ALA A 72 13.22 18.96 -0.31
CA ALA A 72 14.02 18.99 0.90
C ALA A 72 13.31 18.35 2.11
N ALA A 73 12.01 18.59 2.26
CA ALA A 73 11.19 17.99 3.31
C ALA A 73 11.15 16.46 3.18
N ILE A 74 10.99 15.94 1.96
CA ILE A 74 11.01 14.51 1.68
C ILE A 74 12.39 13.91 1.97
N ALA A 75 13.48 14.53 1.50
CA ALA A 75 14.84 14.06 1.78
C ALA A 75 15.12 14.02 3.30
N GLY A 76 14.68 15.05 4.02
CA GLY A 76 14.78 15.10 5.48
C GLY A 76 13.99 13.99 6.17
N TRP A 77 12.79 13.66 5.68
CA TRP A 77 11.99 12.54 6.20
C TRP A 77 12.67 11.18 5.94
N VAL A 78 13.18 10.94 4.73
CA VAL A 78 13.92 9.71 4.41
C VAL A 78 15.12 9.52 5.33
N GLN A 79 15.87 10.60 5.58
CA GLN A 79 17.01 10.57 6.51
C GLN A 79 16.56 10.25 7.94
N ARG A 80 15.48 10.89 8.44
CA ARG A 80 14.99 10.62 9.80
C ARG A 80 14.41 9.22 9.95
N ARG A 81 13.68 8.76 8.93
CA ARG A 81 12.92 7.51 9.00
C ARG A 81 13.78 6.27 8.73
N TYR A 82 14.68 6.33 7.77
CA TYR A 82 15.47 5.20 7.28
C TYR A 82 16.98 5.35 7.48
N GLY A 83 17.45 6.49 7.95
CA GLY A 83 18.88 6.76 8.11
C GLY A 83 19.64 6.90 6.77
N VAL A 84 18.93 7.13 5.66
CA VAL A 84 19.48 7.17 4.30
C VAL A 84 19.50 8.61 3.79
N ALA A 85 20.68 9.08 3.41
CA ALA A 85 20.83 10.36 2.71
C ALA A 85 20.50 10.16 1.24
N VAL A 86 19.57 10.99 0.71
CA VAL A 86 19.19 11.00 -0.69
C VAL A 86 19.34 12.40 -1.28
N ASP A 87 19.76 12.49 -2.54
CA ASP A 87 19.78 13.75 -3.26
C ASP A 87 18.36 14.19 -3.64
N ALA A 88 17.95 15.35 -3.13
CA ALA A 88 16.60 15.86 -3.30
C ALA A 88 16.21 16.12 -4.77
N GLY A 89 17.17 16.50 -5.60
CA GLY A 89 16.95 16.82 -7.01
C GLY A 89 16.88 15.60 -7.93
N THR A 90 17.61 14.54 -7.62
CA THR A 90 17.79 13.39 -8.54
C THR A 90 17.18 12.09 -8.05
N GLN A 91 16.94 11.92 -6.74
CA GLN A 91 16.46 10.66 -6.16
C GLN A 91 15.04 10.71 -5.62
N ILE A 92 14.34 11.83 -5.79
CA ILE A 92 12.98 12.05 -5.28
C ILE A 92 12.05 12.47 -6.41
N MET A 93 10.84 11.89 -6.42
CA MET A 93 9.74 12.28 -7.28
C MET A 93 8.46 12.43 -6.42
N PRO A 94 7.94 13.66 -6.20
CA PRO A 94 6.62 13.86 -5.63
C PRO A 94 5.51 13.35 -6.56
N LEU A 95 4.47 12.74 -5.98
CA LEU A 95 3.40 12.05 -6.70
C LEU A 95 2.03 12.61 -6.32
N ASN A 96 1.04 12.45 -7.19
CA ASN A 96 -0.38 12.66 -6.87
C ASN A 96 -1.00 11.44 -6.16
N GLY A 97 -0.35 11.03 -5.07
CA GLY A 97 -0.62 9.80 -4.35
C GLY A 97 0.07 8.58 -5.00
N THR A 98 0.28 7.55 -4.19
CA THR A 98 1.03 6.36 -4.62
C THR A 98 0.32 5.49 -5.65
N ARG A 99 -1.02 5.57 -5.76
CA ARG A 99 -1.74 4.85 -6.84
C ARG A 99 -1.20 5.21 -8.22
N GLU A 100 -1.04 6.50 -8.47
CA GLU A 100 -0.49 7.00 -9.73
C GLU A 100 0.99 6.60 -9.87
N GLY A 101 1.78 6.77 -8.82
CA GLY A 101 3.19 6.45 -8.84
C GLY A 101 3.50 4.99 -9.10
N LEU A 102 2.81 4.08 -8.41
CA LEU A 102 2.96 2.63 -8.57
C LEU A 102 2.56 2.17 -9.99
N PHE A 103 1.54 2.79 -10.58
CA PHE A 103 1.13 2.50 -11.95
C PHE A 103 2.14 3.04 -12.96
N ASN A 104 2.51 4.31 -12.86
CA ASN A 104 3.41 4.96 -13.81
C ASN A 104 4.85 4.45 -13.69
N ALA A 105 5.28 3.99 -12.52
CA ALA A 105 6.61 3.40 -12.37
C ALA A 105 6.78 2.14 -13.23
N CYS A 106 5.76 1.30 -13.29
CA CYS A 106 5.80 0.13 -14.15
C CYS A 106 5.90 0.54 -15.64
N ILE A 107 5.17 1.58 -16.07
CA ILE A 107 5.25 2.10 -17.44
C ILE A 107 6.64 2.66 -17.74
N ALA A 108 7.27 3.34 -16.78
CA ALA A 108 8.54 4.01 -16.98
C ALA A 108 9.75 3.06 -16.92
N LEU A 109 9.65 1.96 -16.19
CA LEU A 109 10.79 1.15 -15.76
C LEU A 109 10.71 -0.32 -16.19
N CYS A 110 9.53 -0.85 -16.53
CA CYS A 110 9.43 -2.20 -17.06
C CYS A 110 9.83 -2.21 -18.55
N PRO A 111 10.83 -3.00 -18.96
CA PRO A 111 11.22 -3.11 -20.35
C PRO A 111 10.16 -3.87 -21.16
N GLU A 112 10.16 -3.71 -22.48
CA GLU A 112 9.29 -4.43 -23.40
C GLU A 112 9.59 -5.92 -23.45
N GLU A 113 10.86 -6.30 -23.23
CA GLU A 113 11.34 -7.68 -23.19
C GLU A 113 12.40 -7.87 -22.10
N LYS A 114 12.43 -9.05 -21.51
CA LYS A 114 13.48 -9.47 -20.59
C LYS A 114 14.08 -10.80 -21.06
N ASN A 115 15.38 -10.78 -21.37
CA ASN A 115 16.10 -11.93 -21.95
C ASN A 115 15.44 -12.49 -23.24
N GLY A 116 14.91 -11.60 -24.10
CA GLY A 116 14.24 -11.96 -25.35
C GLY A 116 12.85 -12.60 -25.19
N LYS A 117 12.25 -12.50 -23.99
CA LYS A 117 10.92 -13.02 -23.66
C LYS A 117 10.04 -11.91 -23.08
N GLN A 118 8.73 -12.17 -23.04
CA GLN A 118 7.77 -11.31 -22.33
C GLN A 118 8.22 -11.11 -20.87
N PRO A 119 8.32 -9.87 -20.39
CA PRO A 119 8.72 -9.60 -19.03
C PRO A 119 7.66 -10.07 -18.04
N VAL A 120 8.10 -10.42 -16.85
CA VAL A 120 7.24 -10.77 -15.70
C VAL A 120 7.25 -9.65 -14.69
N VAL A 121 6.07 -9.34 -14.16
CA VAL A 121 5.89 -8.48 -12.99
C VAL A 121 5.34 -9.32 -11.84
N LEU A 122 6.14 -9.49 -10.78
CA LEU A 122 5.70 -10.22 -9.60
C LEU A 122 4.80 -9.34 -8.73
N THR A 123 3.71 -9.92 -8.24
CA THR A 123 2.81 -9.28 -7.28
C THR A 123 2.56 -10.18 -6.08
N PRO A 124 2.47 -9.65 -4.85
CA PRO A 124 1.96 -10.43 -3.73
C PRO A 124 0.51 -10.86 -4.01
N ASN A 125 0.03 -11.89 -3.34
CA ASN A 125 -1.35 -12.35 -3.47
C ASN A 125 -1.88 -12.80 -2.09
N PRO A 126 -2.78 -12.04 -1.45
CA PRO A 126 -3.55 -10.88 -1.92
C PRO A 126 -2.71 -9.67 -2.33
N PHE A 127 -3.30 -8.78 -3.15
CA PHE A 127 -2.58 -7.65 -3.75
C PHE A 127 -3.43 -6.38 -3.85
N TYR A 128 -2.75 -5.25 -4.04
CA TYR A 128 -3.41 -4.04 -4.49
C TYR A 128 -3.54 -4.07 -6.02
N GLN A 129 -4.78 -3.98 -6.54
CA GLN A 129 -5.10 -4.22 -7.95
C GLN A 129 -4.25 -3.40 -8.94
N VAL A 130 -3.73 -2.26 -8.50
CA VAL A 130 -2.85 -1.40 -9.31
C VAL A 130 -1.64 -2.14 -9.83
N TYR A 131 -1.05 -3.06 -9.05
CA TYR A 131 0.15 -3.78 -9.45
C TYR A 131 -0.09 -4.64 -10.70
N ALA A 132 -1.13 -5.46 -10.67
CA ALA A 132 -1.47 -6.32 -11.81
C ALA A 132 -1.91 -5.52 -13.04
N VAL A 133 -2.69 -4.44 -12.84
CA VAL A 133 -3.15 -3.60 -13.96
C VAL A 133 -1.98 -2.83 -14.59
N ALA A 134 -1.00 -2.40 -13.79
CA ALA A 134 0.21 -1.78 -14.31
C ALA A 134 1.04 -2.75 -15.18
N ALA A 135 1.18 -4.02 -14.74
CA ALA A 135 1.83 -5.07 -15.51
C ALA A 135 1.12 -5.28 -16.88
N LEU A 136 -0.21 -5.42 -16.87
CA LEU A 136 -1.00 -5.56 -18.09
C LEU A 136 -0.86 -4.34 -19.01
N ALA A 137 -0.78 -3.14 -18.47
CA ALA A 137 -0.66 -1.91 -19.25
C ALA A 137 0.61 -1.86 -20.08
N VAL A 138 1.69 -2.46 -19.62
CA VAL A 138 2.98 -2.54 -20.34
C VAL A 138 3.15 -3.83 -21.12
N GLY A 139 2.15 -4.72 -21.13
CA GLY A 139 2.22 -6.01 -21.82
C GLY A 139 3.08 -7.05 -21.11
N ALA A 140 3.40 -6.83 -19.83
CA ALA A 140 4.09 -7.80 -18.99
C ALA A 140 3.10 -8.86 -18.45
N GLU A 141 3.62 -10.03 -18.11
CA GLU A 141 2.88 -11.10 -17.45
C GLU A 141 2.82 -10.84 -15.94
N PRO A 142 1.62 -10.60 -15.33
CA PRO A 142 1.51 -10.53 -13.89
C PRO A 142 1.55 -11.94 -13.29
N VAL A 143 2.55 -12.22 -12.46
CA VAL A 143 2.66 -13.49 -11.71
C VAL A 143 2.32 -13.22 -10.25
N PHE A 144 1.27 -13.90 -9.77
CA PHE A 144 0.75 -13.74 -8.42
C PHE A 144 1.42 -14.75 -7.48
N VAL A 145 2.10 -14.24 -6.45
CA VAL A 145 2.83 -15.08 -5.48
C VAL A 145 2.09 -15.10 -4.15
N PRO A 146 1.57 -16.27 -3.73
CA PRO A 146 0.80 -16.37 -2.51
C PRO A 146 1.55 -15.89 -1.27
N ALA A 147 0.89 -15.03 -0.49
CA ALA A 147 1.30 -14.57 0.82
C ALA A 147 0.32 -15.14 1.85
N THR A 148 0.70 -16.25 2.48
CA THR A 148 -0.17 -17.04 3.34
C THR A 148 0.47 -17.21 4.74
N ASP A 149 -0.27 -17.80 5.65
CA ASP A 149 0.26 -18.15 6.98
C ASP A 149 1.53 -18.98 6.93
N ALA A 150 1.66 -19.87 5.94
CA ALA A 150 2.84 -20.71 5.77
C ALA A 150 4.11 -19.92 5.39
N THR A 151 3.94 -18.74 4.80
CA THR A 151 5.02 -17.84 4.41
C THR A 151 5.10 -16.59 5.29
N GLY A 152 4.48 -16.62 6.48
CA GLY A 152 4.41 -15.44 7.36
C GLY A 152 3.60 -14.28 6.77
N ASN A 153 2.67 -14.56 5.87
CA ASN A 153 1.86 -13.57 5.16
C ASN A 153 2.67 -12.58 4.28
N LEU A 154 3.86 -12.99 3.85
CA LEU A 154 4.67 -12.33 2.83
C LEU A 154 4.87 -13.28 1.63
N PRO A 155 5.03 -12.78 0.41
CA PRO A 155 5.24 -13.63 -0.77
C PRO A 155 6.65 -14.25 -0.76
N ASP A 156 6.76 -15.55 -1.03
CA ASP A 156 8.03 -16.23 -1.23
C ASP A 156 8.44 -16.17 -2.71
N TYR A 157 9.07 -15.07 -3.09
CA TYR A 157 9.54 -14.87 -4.47
C TYR A 157 10.71 -15.80 -4.84
N ALA A 158 11.47 -16.26 -3.88
CA ALA A 158 12.60 -17.16 -4.12
C ALA A 158 12.17 -18.58 -4.51
N SER A 159 10.96 -18.99 -4.16
CA SER A 159 10.39 -20.30 -4.52
C SER A 159 10.00 -20.44 -6.00
N LEU A 160 10.02 -19.35 -6.76
CA LEU A 160 9.65 -19.38 -8.16
C LEU A 160 10.69 -20.11 -9.02
N SER A 161 10.24 -20.69 -10.13
CA SER A 161 11.13 -21.37 -11.05
C SER A 161 12.15 -20.43 -11.73
N GLU A 162 13.31 -20.96 -12.07
CA GLU A 162 14.36 -20.23 -12.81
C GLU A 162 13.82 -19.60 -14.12
N ASP A 163 12.91 -20.29 -14.83
CA ASP A 163 12.29 -19.74 -16.05
C ASP A 163 11.47 -18.48 -15.76
N VAL A 164 10.76 -18.42 -14.64
CA VAL A 164 10.04 -17.21 -14.22
C VAL A 164 11.03 -16.14 -13.77
N LEU A 165 11.96 -16.48 -12.85
CA LEU A 165 12.90 -15.52 -12.26
C LEU A 165 13.76 -14.82 -13.31
N THR A 166 14.21 -15.52 -14.35
CA THR A 166 15.00 -14.92 -15.45
C THR A 166 14.22 -13.91 -16.29
N ARG A 167 12.89 -13.93 -16.22
CA ARG A 167 12.01 -12.98 -16.94
C ARG A 167 11.51 -11.84 -16.07
N VAL A 168 11.75 -11.88 -14.74
CA VAL A 168 11.28 -10.83 -13.83
C VAL A 168 11.95 -9.51 -14.18
N ALA A 169 11.13 -8.49 -14.42
CA ALA A 169 11.58 -7.11 -14.62
C ALA A 169 11.29 -6.24 -13.40
N VAL A 170 10.14 -6.47 -12.77
CA VAL A 170 9.65 -5.70 -11.59
C VAL A 170 9.02 -6.65 -10.59
N THR A 171 9.25 -6.38 -9.32
CA THR A 171 8.57 -7.04 -8.19
C THR A 171 7.89 -5.97 -7.33
N TYR A 172 6.58 -6.06 -7.14
CA TYR A 172 5.88 -5.27 -6.14
C TYR A 172 5.90 -5.97 -4.78
N ILE A 173 6.08 -5.20 -3.72
CA ILE A 173 5.89 -5.66 -2.35
C ILE A 173 5.24 -4.57 -1.51
N CYS A 174 4.26 -4.93 -0.68
CA CYS A 174 3.65 -4.04 0.30
C CYS A 174 4.13 -4.43 1.70
N SER A 175 4.88 -3.55 2.36
CA SER A 175 5.32 -3.76 3.72
C SER A 175 5.28 -2.45 4.52
N PRO A 176 4.41 -2.36 5.54
CA PRO A 176 3.47 -3.37 6.05
C PRO A 176 2.42 -3.81 5.04
N ALA A 177 2.06 -5.09 5.07
CA ALA A 177 1.21 -5.73 4.08
C ALA A 177 -0.27 -5.32 4.22
N ASN A 178 -0.91 -5.00 3.10
CA ASN A 178 -2.36 -4.92 2.97
C ASN A 178 -2.82 -6.14 2.15
N PRO A 179 -3.61 -7.06 2.73
CA PRO A 179 -4.45 -6.89 3.94
C PRO A 179 -3.89 -7.44 5.26
N GLN A 180 -2.78 -8.17 5.27
CA GLN A 180 -2.41 -9.06 6.37
C GLN A 180 -1.75 -8.35 7.57
N GLY A 181 -1.20 -7.15 7.40
CA GLY A 181 -0.47 -6.42 8.44
C GLY A 181 0.91 -6.98 8.79
N ALA A 182 1.43 -7.90 7.98
CA ALA A 182 2.77 -8.48 8.13
C ALA A 182 3.85 -7.47 7.72
N VAL A 183 5.02 -7.55 8.34
CA VAL A 183 6.18 -6.68 8.10
C VAL A 183 7.35 -7.49 7.57
N ALA A 184 7.95 -7.04 6.47
CA ALA A 184 9.18 -7.63 5.95
C ALA A 184 10.35 -7.39 6.92
N SER A 185 10.96 -8.47 7.39
CA SER A 185 12.15 -8.41 8.26
C SER A 185 13.38 -7.95 7.50
N ALA A 186 14.45 -7.64 8.22
CA ALA A 186 15.74 -7.31 7.61
C ALA A 186 16.29 -8.46 6.75
N GLU A 187 16.11 -9.71 7.21
CA GLU A 187 16.49 -10.89 6.44
C GLU A 187 15.68 -11.02 5.15
N TYR A 188 14.36 -10.86 5.24
CA TYR A 188 13.49 -10.90 4.06
C TYR A 188 13.91 -9.85 3.01
N TRP A 189 14.19 -8.61 3.44
CA TRP A 189 14.70 -7.58 2.55
C TRP A 189 16.07 -7.92 1.95
N ALA A 190 16.98 -8.49 2.75
CA ALA A 190 18.29 -8.89 2.25
C ALA A 190 18.18 -9.98 1.18
N ASP A 191 17.33 -10.98 1.38
CA ASP A 191 17.09 -12.06 0.43
C ASP A 191 16.44 -11.54 -0.85
N LEU A 192 15.44 -10.66 -0.73
CA LEU A 192 14.75 -10.07 -1.90
C LEU A 192 15.68 -9.16 -2.72
N ILE A 193 16.51 -8.34 -2.05
CA ILE A 193 17.52 -7.50 -2.72
C ILE A 193 18.56 -8.37 -3.41
N GLY A 194 19.06 -9.42 -2.74
CA GLY A 194 20.00 -10.38 -3.32
C GLY A 194 19.41 -11.10 -4.55
N LEU A 195 18.13 -11.45 -4.49
CA LEU A 195 17.41 -12.03 -5.62
C LEU A 195 17.30 -11.02 -6.79
N ALA A 196 17.00 -9.75 -6.48
CA ALA A 196 16.92 -8.68 -7.46
C ALA A 196 18.29 -8.40 -8.14
N GLU A 197 19.39 -8.47 -7.40
CA GLU A 197 20.73 -8.35 -7.98
C GLU A 197 21.08 -9.53 -8.88
N ARG A 198 20.77 -10.76 -8.42
CA ARG A 198 21.05 -11.99 -9.18
C ARG A 198 20.30 -12.06 -10.50
N TYR A 199 19.05 -11.66 -10.54
CA TYR A 199 18.17 -11.75 -11.73
C TYR A 199 17.95 -10.42 -12.43
N ASP A 200 18.60 -9.35 -11.96
CA ASP A 200 18.57 -8.02 -12.55
C ASP A 200 17.16 -7.45 -12.69
N PHE A 201 16.38 -7.38 -11.61
CA PHE A 201 15.07 -6.76 -11.57
C PHE A 201 14.97 -5.63 -10.53
N GLN A 202 13.90 -4.85 -10.60
CA GLN A 202 13.62 -3.78 -9.66
C GLN A 202 12.54 -4.18 -8.64
N ILE A 203 12.67 -3.67 -7.42
CA ILE A 203 11.71 -3.82 -6.34
C ILE A 203 10.95 -2.51 -6.18
N PHE A 204 9.61 -2.55 -6.35
CA PHE A 204 8.71 -1.45 -6.05
C PHE A 204 8.12 -1.68 -4.65
N SER A 205 8.68 -0.97 -3.67
CA SER A 205 8.32 -1.10 -2.26
C SER A 205 7.19 -0.14 -1.90
N ASP A 206 5.97 -0.65 -1.74
CA ASP A 206 4.83 0.12 -1.24
C ASP A 206 4.84 0.13 0.29
N GLU A 207 5.37 1.21 0.87
CA GLU A 207 5.53 1.39 2.31
C GLU A 207 4.52 2.39 2.90
N CYS A 208 3.32 2.50 2.30
CA CYS A 208 2.31 3.49 2.69
C CYS A 208 1.83 3.35 4.14
N TYR A 209 2.05 2.20 4.78
CA TYR A 209 1.64 1.93 6.17
C TYR A 209 2.79 1.97 7.16
N SER A 210 4.01 2.30 6.75
CA SER A 210 5.24 2.20 7.55
C SER A 210 5.27 3.08 8.80
N GLU A 211 4.38 4.07 8.91
CA GLU A 211 4.27 4.96 10.10
C GLU A 211 3.21 4.51 11.10
N ILE A 212 2.43 3.46 10.77
CA ILE A 212 1.41 2.91 11.66
C ILE A 212 1.88 1.53 12.12
N TYR A 213 2.49 1.47 13.30
CA TYR A 213 3.07 0.25 13.84
C TYR A 213 2.86 0.18 15.37
N ARG A 214 2.99 -1.04 15.93
CA ARG A 214 2.83 -1.27 17.38
C ARG A 214 4.02 -0.73 18.17
N ASP A 215 5.12 -1.43 18.15
CA ASP A 215 6.26 -1.18 19.04
C ASP A 215 7.49 -0.72 18.27
N THR A 216 7.80 -1.38 17.17
CA THR A 216 9.01 -1.16 16.39
C THR A 216 8.68 -0.68 14.99
N ALA A 217 9.37 0.37 14.55
CA ALA A 217 9.22 0.87 13.19
C ALA A 217 9.64 -0.21 12.18
N PRO A 218 8.82 -0.49 11.16
CA PRO A 218 9.17 -1.44 10.10
C PRO A 218 10.48 -1.08 9.41
N THR A 219 11.33 -2.06 9.17
CA THR A 219 12.53 -1.89 8.33
C THR A 219 12.09 -1.58 6.90
N GLY A 220 12.68 -0.56 6.29
CA GLY A 220 12.36 -0.17 4.91
C GLY A 220 13.35 -0.70 3.88
N ALA A 221 12.90 -0.80 2.63
CA ALA A 221 13.73 -1.29 1.53
C ALA A 221 14.97 -0.41 1.28
N LEU A 222 14.83 0.92 1.31
CA LEU A 222 15.97 1.84 1.14
C LEU A 222 17.00 1.72 2.26
N GLU A 223 16.54 1.51 3.50
CA GLU A 223 17.41 1.26 4.64
C GLU A 223 18.29 0.05 4.39
N MET A 224 17.69 -1.03 3.87
CA MET A 224 18.42 -2.28 3.61
C MET A 224 19.33 -2.20 2.39
N VAL A 225 18.93 -1.51 1.31
CA VAL A 225 19.84 -1.20 0.19
C VAL A 225 21.10 -0.50 0.70
N ASN A 226 20.94 0.52 1.55
CA ASN A 226 22.06 1.27 2.12
C ASN A 226 22.92 0.40 3.05
N LYS A 227 22.31 -0.40 3.94
CA LYS A 227 23.03 -1.29 4.86
C LYS A 227 23.82 -2.39 4.15
N LEU A 228 23.30 -2.92 3.07
CA LEU A 228 23.94 -3.97 2.28
C LEU A 228 24.96 -3.44 1.26
N GLY A 229 24.99 -2.13 1.02
CA GLY A 229 25.78 -1.53 -0.06
C GLY A 229 25.34 -2.00 -1.45
N ALA A 230 24.05 -2.35 -1.60
CA ALA A 230 23.47 -2.80 -2.86
C ALA A 230 23.26 -1.62 -3.83
N ASP A 231 23.05 -1.93 -5.14
CA ASP A 231 22.78 -0.92 -6.14
C ASP A 231 21.49 -0.14 -5.81
N PRO A 232 21.54 1.19 -5.60
CA PRO A 232 20.36 1.99 -5.31
C PRO A 232 19.28 1.96 -6.40
N GLU A 233 19.62 1.53 -7.62
CA GLU A 233 18.66 1.33 -8.71
C GLU A 233 17.76 0.10 -8.50
N ARG A 234 18.07 -0.77 -7.54
CA ARG A 234 17.27 -1.97 -7.25
C ARG A 234 15.94 -1.68 -6.60
N VAL A 235 15.80 -0.54 -5.93
CA VAL A 235 14.59 -0.22 -5.15
C VAL A 235 14.02 1.15 -5.54
N VAL A 236 12.71 1.17 -5.74
CA VAL A 236 11.91 2.40 -5.71
C VAL A 236 10.91 2.28 -4.58
N LEU A 237 11.09 3.09 -3.55
CA LEU A 237 10.17 3.21 -2.41
C LEU A 237 9.01 4.13 -2.76
N PHE A 238 7.79 3.73 -2.37
CA PHE A 238 6.58 4.53 -2.45
C PHE A 238 5.99 4.76 -1.07
N ASN A 239 5.69 6.00 -0.73
CA ASN A 239 5.01 6.35 0.51
C ASN A 239 4.02 7.51 0.30
N SER A 240 3.12 7.75 1.26
CA SER A 240 2.01 8.68 1.10
C SER A 240 1.60 9.35 2.41
N LEU A 241 1.21 10.61 2.31
CA LEU A 241 0.56 11.33 3.41
C LEU A 241 -0.86 10.83 3.72
N SER A 242 -1.44 10.00 2.85
CA SER A 242 -2.79 9.47 3.03
C SER A 242 -2.99 8.71 4.34
N LYS A 243 -1.99 7.90 4.74
CA LYS A 243 -2.06 7.06 5.94
C LYS A 243 -1.25 7.65 7.09
N ARG A 244 -0.06 8.16 6.78
CA ARG A 244 0.85 8.80 7.72
C ARG A 244 0.23 10.02 8.41
N SER A 245 -0.52 10.83 7.66
CA SER A 245 -0.96 12.17 8.09
C SER A 245 -2.48 12.38 8.03
N ASN A 246 -3.27 11.33 7.80
CA ASN A 246 -4.73 11.39 7.58
C ASN A 246 -5.14 12.35 6.44
N LEU A 247 -4.26 12.54 5.46
CA LEU A 247 -4.44 13.47 4.33
C LEU A 247 -4.74 12.72 3.02
N ALA A 248 -5.66 11.75 3.06
CA ALA A 248 -6.00 10.96 1.88
C ALA A 248 -6.51 11.81 0.72
N GLY A 249 -7.29 12.84 1.01
CA GLY A 249 -7.85 13.80 0.05
C GLY A 249 -6.82 14.78 -0.54
N LEU A 250 -5.67 14.99 0.11
CA LEU A 250 -4.60 15.87 -0.39
C LEU A 250 -3.97 15.33 -1.67
N ARG A 251 -4.03 14.00 -1.90
CA ARG A 251 -3.40 13.32 -3.03
C ARG A 251 -1.89 13.55 -3.11
N SER A 252 -1.19 13.45 -2.00
CA SER A 252 0.26 13.57 -1.96
C SER A 252 0.93 12.26 -1.58
N GLY A 253 1.90 11.85 -2.38
CA GLY A 253 2.79 10.71 -2.17
C GLY A 253 4.19 11.02 -2.71
N ILE A 254 5.07 10.04 -2.59
CA ILE A 254 6.45 10.13 -3.05
C ILE A 254 6.90 8.82 -3.69
N ALA A 255 7.83 8.92 -4.64
CA ALA A 255 8.73 7.85 -5.04
C ALA A 255 10.16 8.29 -4.72
N VAL A 256 10.94 7.38 -4.14
CA VAL A 256 12.37 7.59 -3.80
C VAL A 256 13.17 6.38 -4.23
N GLY A 257 14.27 6.59 -4.95
CA GLY A 257 15.08 5.48 -5.46
C GLY A 257 16.38 5.93 -6.11
N GLY A 258 16.98 5.06 -6.91
CA GLY A 258 18.18 5.38 -7.67
C GLY A 258 17.96 6.52 -8.66
N PRO A 259 19.00 7.33 -8.95
CA PRO A 259 18.85 8.53 -9.78
C PRO A 259 18.43 8.23 -11.22
N LYS A 260 18.79 7.08 -11.79
CA LYS A 260 18.39 6.70 -13.15
C LYS A 260 16.90 6.36 -13.21
N SER A 261 16.41 5.58 -12.23
CA SER A 261 14.99 5.21 -12.12
C SER A 261 14.13 6.45 -11.90
N ILE A 262 14.53 7.33 -11.00
CA ILE A 262 13.80 8.58 -10.74
C ILE A 262 13.81 9.51 -11.96
N ALA A 263 14.91 9.59 -12.69
CA ALA A 263 14.98 10.39 -13.93
C ALA A 263 13.97 9.89 -14.99
N ARG A 264 13.77 8.55 -15.13
CA ARG A 264 12.76 7.97 -16.02
C ARG A 264 11.34 8.29 -15.57
N LEU A 265 11.07 8.20 -14.26
CA LEU A 265 9.77 8.60 -13.71
C LEU A 265 9.46 10.08 -13.98
N LYS A 266 10.41 10.97 -13.74
CA LYS A 266 10.29 12.40 -14.03
C LYS A 266 10.04 12.68 -15.51
N GLN A 267 10.76 11.97 -16.39
CA GLN A 267 10.58 12.10 -17.83
C GLN A 267 9.17 11.72 -18.27
N LEU A 268 8.65 10.57 -17.78
CA LEU A 268 7.27 10.15 -18.06
C LEU A 268 6.27 11.16 -17.49
N ARG A 269 6.49 11.59 -16.23
CA ARG A 269 5.59 12.49 -15.52
C ARG A 269 5.43 13.84 -16.20
N ALA A 270 6.42 14.33 -16.93
CA ALA A 270 6.32 15.57 -17.69
C ALA A 270 5.19 15.54 -18.74
N TYR A 271 4.73 14.34 -19.12
CA TYR A 271 3.65 14.13 -20.10
C TYR A 271 2.43 13.40 -19.54
N ALA A 272 2.61 12.53 -18.54
CA ALA A 272 1.60 11.63 -18.02
C ALA A 272 1.17 12.01 -16.58
N GLY A 273 0.20 12.88 -16.49
CA GLY A 273 -0.37 13.31 -15.22
C GLY A 273 0.01 14.74 -14.83
N ALA A 274 -0.84 15.36 -14.00
CA ALA A 274 -0.63 16.71 -13.51
C ALA A 274 0.16 16.68 -12.19
N PRO A 275 1.08 17.62 -11.93
CA PRO A 275 1.72 17.75 -10.64
C PRO A 275 0.73 18.26 -9.58
N LEU A 276 1.03 17.98 -8.30
CA LEU A 276 0.24 18.48 -7.17
C LEU A 276 0.20 20.02 -7.19
N PRO A 277 -0.98 20.66 -7.04
CA PRO A 277 -1.08 22.13 -7.00
C PRO A 277 -0.15 22.76 -5.96
N GLY A 278 0.42 23.94 -6.28
CA GLY A 278 1.40 24.61 -5.43
C GLY A 278 1.01 24.75 -3.95
N PRO A 279 -0.22 25.23 -3.60
CA PRO A 279 -0.66 25.31 -2.22
C PRO A 279 -0.69 23.94 -1.51
N LEU A 280 -0.99 22.88 -2.24
CA LEU A 280 -1.01 21.52 -1.69
C LEU A 280 0.42 20.95 -1.57
N GLN A 281 1.36 21.40 -2.41
CA GLN A 281 2.78 21.07 -2.21
C GLN A 281 3.35 21.74 -0.94
N ALA A 282 2.91 22.96 -0.60
CA ALA A 282 3.28 23.60 0.65
C ALA A 282 2.76 22.84 1.88
N VAL A 283 1.51 22.36 1.83
CA VAL A 283 0.96 21.45 2.87
C VAL A 283 1.79 20.18 2.97
N ALA A 284 2.11 19.55 1.83
CA ALA A 284 2.89 18.33 1.79
C ALA A 284 4.30 18.54 2.37
N ALA A 285 4.98 19.64 2.02
CA ALA A 285 6.30 19.98 2.57
C ALA A 285 6.27 20.09 4.10
N ARG A 286 5.28 20.80 4.65
CA ARG A 286 5.10 20.89 6.10
C ARG A 286 4.81 19.52 6.72
N ALA A 287 3.92 18.71 6.12
CA ALA A 287 3.56 17.40 6.64
C ALA A 287 4.74 16.41 6.65
N TRP A 288 5.62 16.43 5.62
CA TRP A 288 6.82 15.60 5.61
C TRP A 288 7.88 16.06 6.61
N SER A 289 7.85 17.33 7.03
CA SER A 289 8.78 17.89 8.02
C SER A 289 8.31 17.75 9.46
N ASP A 290 7.01 17.51 9.67
CA ASP A 290 6.37 17.44 11.00
C ASP A 290 6.18 15.99 11.43
N GLU A 291 6.79 15.62 12.57
CA GLU A 291 6.64 14.28 13.17
C GLU A 291 5.65 14.26 14.36
N ASP A 292 5.26 15.42 14.90
CA ASP A 292 4.38 15.48 16.07
C ASP A 292 3.01 14.91 15.76
N HIS A 293 2.39 15.31 14.63
CA HIS A 293 1.10 14.77 14.20
C HIS A 293 1.18 13.28 13.85
N VAL A 294 2.33 12.79 13.36
CA VAL A 294 2.54 11.37 13.03
C VAL A 294 2.60 10.54 14.32
N THR A 295 3.33 11.03 15.31
CA THR A 295 3.43 10.39 16.63
C THR A 295 2.06 10.34 17.31
N ALA A 296 1.31 11.44 17.27
CA ALA A 296 -0.06 11.49 17.79
C ALA A 296 -1.00 10.52 17.05
N ASN A 297 -0.95 10.47 15.72
CA ASN A 297 -1.74 9.55 14.92
C ASN A 297 -1.39 8.07 15.22
N ARG A 298 -0.10 7.76 15.36
CA ARG A 298 0.37 6.42 15.72
C ARG A 298 -0.16 5.98 17.10
N ALA A 299 -0.13 6.88 18.07
CA ALA A 299 -0.67 6.60 19.42
C ALA A 299 -2.14 6.20 19.37
N LEU A 300 -2.97 6.87 18.53
CA LEU A 300 -4.38 6.49 18.36
C LEU A 300 -4.53 5.08 17.77
N TYR A 301 -3.66 4.68 16.82
CA TYR A 301 -3.68 3.30 16.31
C TYR A 301 -3.13 2.28 17.31
N GLN A 302 -2.16 2.65 18.14
CA GLN A 302 -1.68 1.77 19.24
C GLN A 302 -2.79 1.46 20.23
N GLU A 303 -3.61 2.45 20.59
CA GLU A 303 -4.82 2.20 21.39
C GLU A 303 -5.80 1.25 20.70
N LYS A 304 -6.02 1.41 19.38
CA LYS A 304 -6.88 0.52 18.59
C LYS A 304 -6.35 -0.91 18.51
N PHE A 305 -5.04 -1.09 18.41
CA PHE A 305 -4.43 -2.42 18.48
C PHE A 305 -4.70 -3.09 19.83
N ALA A 306 -4.51 -2.37 20.93
CA ALA A 306 -4.78 -2.89 22.27
C ALA A 306 -6.26 -3.30 22.45
N ILE A 307 -7.19 -2.48 21.96
CA ILE A 307 -8.63 -2.80 21.97
C ILE A 307 -8.93 -4.06 21.13
N ALA A 308 -8.33 -4.18 19.95
CA ALA A 308 -8.53 -5.35 19.11
C ALA A 308 -7.98 -6.63 19.75
N ASP A 309 -6.83 -6.55 20.41
CA ASP A 309 -6.22 -7.67 21.12
C ASP A 309 -7.07 -8.10 22.34
N ASP A 310 -7.61 -7.14 23.10
CA ASP A 310 -8.50 -7.42 24.23
C ASP A 310 -9.79 -8.12 23.77
N ILE A 311 -10.38 -7.67 22.66
CA ILE A 311 -11.64 -8.23 22.15
C ILE A 311 -11.42 -9.59 21.46
N LEU A 312 -10.37 -9.73 20.67
CA LEU A 312 -10.16 -10.86 19.77
C LEU A 312 -9.10 -11.86 20.24
N GLY A 313 -8.37 -11.56 21.32
CA GLY A 313 -7.26 -12.40 21.78
C GLY A 313 -7.62 -13.85 22.11
N GLY A 314 -8.90 -14.13 22.42
CA GLY A 314 -9.42 -15.49 22.64
C GLY A 314 -9.89 -16.18 21.37
N VAL A 315 -9.92 -15.51 20.22
CA VAL A 315 -10.38 -16.07 18.94
C VAL A 315 -9.30 -16.98 18.36
N GLN A 316 -9.67 -18.21 18.05
CA GLN A 316 -8.72 -19.15 17.45
C GLN A 316 -8.21 -18.66 16.10
N GLY A 317 -6.89 -18.61 15.96
CA GLY A 317 -6.24 -18.14 14.72
C GLY A 317 -6.15 -16.61 14.59
N TYR A 318 -6.61 -15.84 15.58
CA TYR A 318 -6.33 -14.41 15.62
C TYR A 318 -4.83 -14.16 15.72
N ARG A 319 -4.33 -13.31 14.84
CA ARG A 319 -2.95 -12.83 14.86
C ARG A 319 -2.96 -11.31 14.90
N PRO A 320 -2.40 -10.71 15.96
CA PRO A 320 -2.23 -9.27 16.02
C PRO A 320 -1.42 -8.78 14.82
N PRO A 321 -1.88 -7.76 14.06
CA PRO A 321 -1.07 -7.21 12.97
C PRO A 321 0.16 -6.52 13.56
N GLU A 322 1.31 -6.65 12.90
CA GLU A 322 2.53 -5.96 13.33
C GLU A 322 2.44 -4.45 13.05
N ALA A 323 1.81 -4.09 11.93
CA ALA A 323 1.66 -2.71 11.48
C ALA A 323 0.48 -2.56 10.49
N GLY A 324 0.23 -1.33 10.05
CA GLY A 324 -0.96 -0.98 9.28
C GLY A 324 -2.18 -0.79 10.17
N PHE A 325 -3.36 -0.90 9.59
CA PHE A 325 -4.61 -0.78 10.33
C PHE A 325 -5.67 -1.81 9.90
N PHE A 326 -5.22 -2.94 9.35
CA PHE A 326 -6.10 -4.02 8.97
C PHE A 326 -5.95 -5.20 9.91
N LEU A 327 -7.09 -5.83 10.23
CA LEU A 327 -7.11 -7.17 10.79
C LEU A 327 -7.41 -8.15 9.65
N TRP A 328 -6.72 -9.28 9.68
CA TRP A 328 -6.88 -10.40 8.79
C TRP A 328 -7.39 -11.59 9.58
N LEU A 329 -8.73 -11.73 9.63
CA LEU A 329 -9.40 -12.64 10.55
C LEU A 329 -9.79 -13.94 9.85
N PRO A 330 -9.45 -15.11 10.42
CA PRO A 330 -9.81 -16.41 9.86
C PRO A 330 -11.31 -16.65 9.96
N VAL A 331 -11.89 -17.23 8.92
CA VAL A 331 -13.29 -17.68 8.83
C VAL A 331 -13.36 -18.91 7.95
N ASP A 332 -14.45 -19.69 8.03
CA ASP A 332 -14.63 -20.85 7.17
C ASP A 332 -14.82 -20.46 5.70
N ASP A 333 -15.66 -19.47 5.44
CA ASP A 333 -15.90 -18.89 4.11
C ASP A 333 -16.12 -17.38 4.20
N ALA A 334 -15.34 -16.63 3.43
CA ALA A 334 -15.28 -15.17 3.55
C ALA A 334 -16.58 -14.46 3.12
N GLU A 335 -17.26 -14.91 2.06
CA GLU A 335 -18.52 -14.28 1.63
C GLU A 335 -19.66 -14.63 2.59
N THR A 336 -19.75 -15.88 3.03
CA THR A 336 -20.75 -16.32 4.03
C THR A 336 -20.60 -15.56 5.33
N ALA A 337 -19.37 -15.42 5.85
CA ALA A 337 -19.09 -14.66 7.07
C ALA A 337 -19.45 -13.18 6.91
N THR A 338 -19.07 -12.57 5.78
CA THR A 338 -19.39 -11.16 5.48
C THR A 338 -20.89 -10.91 5.37
N MET A 339 -21.62 -11.82 4.72
CA MET A 339 -23.07 -11.75 4.60
C MET A 339 -23.75 -11.94 5.97
N LYS A 340 -23.30 -12.89 6.78
CA LYS A 340 -23.81 -13.13 8.13
C LYS A 340 -23.65 -11.89 9.01
N LEU A 341 -22.44 -11.30 9.04
CA LEU A 341 -22.18 -10.08 9.79
C LEU A 341 -23.09 -8.92 9.38
N TRP A 342 -23.31 -8.73 8.09
CA TRP A 342 -24.19 -7.68 7.59
C TRP A 342 -25.65 -7.90 8.01
N ARG A 343 -26.18 -9.11 7.76
CA ARG A 343 -27.59 -9.42 7.99
C ARG A 343 -27.99 -9.58 9.45
N GLU A 344 -27.07 -10.02 10.32
CA GLU A 344 -27.39 -10.25 11.72
C GLU A 344 -27.04 -9.08 12.63
N VAL A 345 -25.89 -8.43 12.40
CA VAL A 345 -25.36 -7.40 13.32
C VAL A 345 -24.99 -6.06 12.68
N GLY A 346 -25.19 -5.92 11.36
CA GLY A 346 -24.94 -4.65 10.63
C GLY A 346 -23.45 -4.31 10.46
N VAL A 347 -22.53 -5.26 10.69
CA VAL A 347 -21.10 -5.02 10.49
C VAL A 347 -20.69 -5.33 9.05
N ARG A 348 -20.08 -4.36 8.37
CA ARG A 348 -19.64 -4.48 6.98
C ARG A 348 -18.13 -4.62 6.91
N VAL A 349 -17.66 -5.78 6.45
CA VAL A 349 -16.25 -6.13 6.26
C VAL A 349 -15.97 -6.50 4.80
N LEU A 350 -14.72 -6.79 4.45
CA LEU A 350 -14.34 -7.17 3.09
C LEU A 350 -13.92 -8.64 3.03
N PRO A 351 -14.56 -9.49 2.17
CA PRO A 351 -14.06 -10.84 1.92
C PRO A 351 -12.62 -10.82 1.41
N GLY A 352 -11.76 -11.63 2.02
CA GLY A 352 -10.32 -11.57 1.74
C GLY A 352 -9.96 -11.92 0.29
N HIS A 353 -10.65 -12.90 -0.29
CA HIS A 353 -10.41 -13.31 -1.67
C HIS A 353 -10.82 -12.27 -2.73
N TYR A 354 -11.54 -11.19 -2.35
CA TYR A 354 -11.79 -10.05 -3.25
C TYR A 354 -10.52 -9.26 -3.56
N LEU A 355 -9.46 -9.49 -2.79
CA LEU A 355 -8.14 -8.89 -2.98
C LEU A 355 -7.14 -9.87 -3.59
N ALA A 356 -7.58 -11.05 -4.04
CA ALA A 356 -6.71 -12.12 -4.50
C ALA A 356 -7.08 -12.63 -5.90
N ARG A 357 -6.16 -13.39 -6.48
CA ARG A 357 -6.39 -14.22 -7.67
C ARG A 357 -6.14 -15.68 -7.32
N GLU A 358 -6.85 -16.57 -8.01
CA GLU A 358 -6.59 -18.00 -7.91
C GLU A 358 -5.22 -18.34 -8.50
N VAL A 359 -4.44 -19.14 -7.78
CA VAL A 359 -3.17 -19.69 -8.20
C VAL A 359 -3.18 -21.18 -7.90
N ASN A 360 -3.03 -22.03 -8.92
CA ASN A 360 -3.00 -23.48 -8.80
C ASN A 360 -4.22 -24.07 -8.02
N GLY A 361 -5.42 -23.54 -8.28
CA GLY A 361 -6.66 -23.99 -7.64
C GLY A 361 -6.87 -23.44 -6.20
N VAL A 362 -5.99 -22.57 -5.71
CA VAL A 362 -6.10 -21.94 -4.39
C VAL A 362 -6.25 -20.42 -4.54
N THR A 363 -7.27 -19.88 -3.90
CA THR A 363 -7.46 -18.41 -3.79
C THR A 363 -7.09 -17.95 -2.39
N PRO A 364 -5.94 -17.29 -2.20
CA PRO A 364 -5.56 -16.75 -0.90
C PRO A 364 -6.65 -15.81 -0.36
N GLY A 365 -6.93 -15.91 0.93
CA GLY A 365 -7.97 -15.10 1.58
C GLY A 365 -9.40 -15.62 1.44
N ALA A 366 -9.66 -16.77 0.83
CA ALA A 366 -10.98 -17.38 0.82
C ALA A 366 -11.48 -17.72 2.24
N GLY A 367 -10.58 -18.13 3.12
CA GLY A 367 -10.82 -18.37 4.55
C GLY A 367 -10.52 -17.16 5.44
N HIS A 368 -10.59 -15.92 4.94
CA HIS A 368 -10.31 -14.73 5.74
C HIS A 368 -11.22 -13.56 5.36
N ILE A 369 -11.48 -12.70 6.34
CA ILE A 369 -12.08 -11.39 6.14
C ILE A 369 -11.08 -10.29 6.51
N ARG A 370 -11.09 -9.19 5.75
CA ARG A 370 -10.32 -7.99 6.10
C ARG A 370 -11.20 -6.99 6.84
N VAL A 371 -10.75 -6.55 8.01
CA VAL A 371 -11.40 -5.53 8.84
C VAL A 371 -10.52 -4.30 8.93
N ALA A 372 -11.04 -3.13 8.59
CA ALA A 372 -10.31 -1.87 8.69
C ALA A 372 -10.57 -1.19 10.03
N MET A 373 -9.55 -0.96 10.84
CA MET A 373 -9.60 -0.30 12.14
C MET A 373 -9.53 1.23 12.03
N VAL A 374 -10.25 1.83 11.07
CA VAL A 374 -10.14 3.26 10.76
C VAL A 374 -11.21 4.11 11.49
N ALA A 375 -12.36 3.52 11.86
CA ALA A 375 -13.45 4.20 12.55
C ALA A 375 -13.00 4.76 13.93
N GLU A 376 -13.78 5.67 14.47
CA GLU A 376 -13.60 6.13 15.84
C GLU A 376 -13.51 4.95 16.82
N LYS A 377 -12.75 5.14 17.90
CA LYS A 377 -12.37 4.07 18.84
C LYS A 377 -13.57 3.27 19.37
N ASN A 378 -14.63 3.97 19.77
CA ASN A 378 -15.82 3.33 20.33
C ASN A 378 -16.62 2.55 19.28
N ASP A 379 -16.77 3.10 18.07
CA ASP A 379 -17.47 2.44 16.97
C ASP A 379 -16.70 1.21 16.49
N MET A 380 -15.38 1.33 16.41
CA MET A 380 -14.51 0.20 16.10
C MET A 380 -14.64 -0.91 17.13
N ALA A 381 -14.58 -0.59 18.43
CA ALA A 381 -14.73 -1.55 19.52
C ALA A 381 -16.11 -2.25 19.45
N ALA A 382 -17.19 -1.49 19.29
CA ALA A 382 -18.54 -2.03 19.13
C ALA A 382 -18.65 -2.96 17.91
N GLY A 383 -18.04 -2.58 16.78
CA GLY A 383 -17.97 -3.41 15.58
C GLY A 383 -17.23 -4.72 15.81
N LEU A 384 -16.08 -4.68 16.49
CA LEU A 384 -15.28 -5.88 16.80
C LEU A 384 -15.98 -6.81 17.78
N ILE A 385 -16.68 -6.29 18.81
CA ILE A 385 -17.49 -7.10 19.73
C ILE A 385 -18.60 -7.82 18.97
N LYS A 386 -19.39 -7.09 18.17
CA LYS A 386 -20.44 -7.68 17.34
C LYS A 386 -19.91 -8.75 16.39
N LEU A 387 -18.75 -8.48 15.76
CA LEU A 387 -18.09 -9.41 14.86
C LEU A 387 -17.68 -10.70 15.59
N ARG A 388 -17.01 -10.56 16.75
CA ARG A 388 -16.60 -11.71 17.57
C ARG A 388 -17.81 -12.57 17.96
N ASP A 389 -18.84 -11.95 18.55
CA ASP A 389 -20.01 -12.65 19.08
C ASP A 389 -20.86 -13.31 17.97
N CYS A 390 -20.78 -12.79 16.74
CA CYS A 390 -21.49 -13.34 15.58
C CYS A 390 -20.74 -14.50 14.91
N LEU A 391 -19.40 -14.45 14.82
CA LEU A 391 -18.63 -15.41 14.03
C LEU A 391 -17.91 -16.48 14.85
N TYR A 392 -17.55 -16.17 16.11
CA TYR A 392 -16.73 -17.02 16.97
C TYR A 392 -17.45 -17.35 18.28
#